data_2160267e857855428f87693e7738a24a
#
_entry.id   2160267e857855428f87693e7738a24a
#
_cell.length_a   1.000
_cell.length_b   1.000
_cell.length_c   1.000
_cell.angle_alpha   90.00
_cell.angle_beta   90.00
_cell.angle_gamma   90.00
#
_symmetry.space_group_name_H-M   'P 1'
#
loop_
_entity.id
_entity.type
_entity.pdbx_description
1 polymer ?
#
loop_
_entity_poly.entity_id
_entity_poly.type
_entity_poly.pdbx_seq_one_letter_code
_entity_poly.pdbx_strand_id
1 'polypeptide(L)'
;MSAVMQVDGLSFSYPGCPLFTDWGANVPAGVSCIAGGDGAGKTTLLRLLAGDLALQGGDVYIHPNEPGSIRLSKDRASYVREVFWADPRDSAFDQLLPSEVFDQMAQRYPRFNRALMGPLMEGLFLAEHAHKKLFMLSTGSRRKVLLAAAFASGATVLLLDSPFAALDKPSIRVVKECLNDLAELPGRACMLADYEAPEGISLAGTFELE
;
A
#
# COMPACT_ATOMS: atom_id res chain seq x y z
N MET A 1 -6.12 11.35 18.42
CA MET A 1 -5.01 11.36 17.42
C MET A 1 -5.59 11.85 16.11
N SER A 2 -4.91 12.71 15.36
CA SER A 2 -5.39 13.17 14.06
C SER A 2 -5.28 12.02 13.03
N ALA A 3 -6.28 11.87 12.17
CA ALA A 3 -6.22 10.91 11.07
C ALA A 3 -5.14 11.32 10.05
N VAL A 4 -4.41 10.35 9.51
CA VAL A 4 -3.48 10.54 8.39
C VAL A 4 -4.23 10.49 7.06
N MET A 5 -5.24 9.61 6.98
CA MET A 5 -6.16 9.56 5.86
C MET A 5 -7.60 9.58 6.40
N GLN A 6 -8.47 10.35 5.76
CA GLN A 6 -9.89 10.40 6.05
C GLN A 6 -10.69 10.05 4.80
N VAL A 7 -11.72 9.24 4.97
CA VAL A 7 -12.63 8.83 3.89
C VAL A 7 -14.03 9.29 4.28
N ASP A 8 -14.65 10.07 3.42
CA ASP A 8 -15.97 10.63 3.65
C ASP A 8 -16.96 10.15 2.58
N GLY A 9 -17.93 9.33 2.97
CA GLY A 9 -19.07 8.95 2.15
C GLY A 9 -18.73 8.19 0.88
N LEU A 10 -17.64 7.39 0.90
CA LEU A 10 -17.17 6.64 -0.27
C LEU A 10 -18.27 5.70 -0.76
N SER A 11 -18.63 5.85 -2.03
CA SER A 11 -19.61 4.99 -2.69
C SER A 11 -19.04 4.47 -4.00
N PHE A 12 -19.24 3.17 -4.24
CA PHE A 12 -18.79 2.49 -5.46
C PHE A 12 -19.60 1.23 -5.72
N SER A 13 -19.92 1.01 -6.99
CA SER A 13 -20.57 -0.23 -7.47
C SER A 13 -19.96 -0.68 -8.78
N TYR A 14 -19.77 -1.99 -8.94
CA TYR A 14 -19.63 -2.59 -10.25
C TYR A 14 -21.01 -2.69 -10.93
N PRO A 15 -21.10 -2.85 -12.27
CA PRO A 15 -22.37 -3.03 -12.92
C PRO A 15 -23.22 -4.12 -12.27
N GLY A 16 -24.37 -3.73 -11.70
CA GLY A 16 -25.30 -4.63 -11.02
C GLY A 16 -24.87 -5.13 -9.63
N CYS A 17 -23.74 -4.64 -9.07
CA CYS A 17 -23.25 -5.09 -7.78
C CYS A 17 -22.76 -3.89 -6.94
N PRO A 18 -23.62 -3.31 -6.09
CA PRO A 18 -23.20 -2.32 -5.10
C PRO A 18 -22.14 -2.92 -4.17
N LEU A 19 -21.05 -2.21 -3.93
CA LEU A 19 -19.96 -2.70 -3.07
C LEU A 19 -19.77 -1.82 -1.83
N PHE A 20 -19.79 -0.50 -2.02
CA PHE A 20 -19.70 0.46 -0.92
C PHE A 20 -20.80 1.51 -1.07
N THR A 21 -21.46 1.81 0.04
CA THR A 21 -22.49 2.86 0.12
C THR A 21 -22.22 3.71 1.34
N ASP A 22 -21.86 4.97 1.12
CA ASP A 22 -21.58 5.95 2.18
C ASP A 22 -20.54 5.46 3.22
N TRP A 23 -19.53 4.70 2.75
CA TRP A 23 -18.49 4.17 3.61
C TRP A 23 -17.53 5.27 4.05
N GLY A 24 -17.26 5.33 5.35
CA GLY A 24 -16.38 6.33 5.94
C GLY A 24 -15.38 5.72 6.92
N ALA A 25 -14.18 6.32 6.98
CA ALA A 25 -13.13 5.88 7.89
C ALA A 25 -12.17 7.02 8.23
N ASN A 26 -11.62 6.97 9.45
CA ASN A 26 -10.48 7.76 9.88
C ASN A 26 -9.31 6.81 10.12
N VAL A 27 -8.29 6.89 9.27
CA VAL A 27 -7.09 6.05 9.35
C VAL A 27 -6.03 6.77 10.16
N PRO A 28 -5.68 6.26 11.35
CA PRO A 28 -4.66 6.85 12.21
C PRO A 28 -3.25 6.62 11.63
N ALA A 29 -2.26 7.28 12.20
CA ALA A 29 -0.86 6.92 12.01
C ALA A 29 -0.62 5.49 12.52
N GLY A 30 0.32 4.78 11.88
CA GLY A 30 0.63 3.40 12.19
C GLY A 30 0.05 2.42 11.17
N VAL A 31 -0.08 1.16 11.56
CA VAL A 31 -0.58 0.09 10.70
C VAL A 31 -2.03 -0.22 11.02
N SER A 32 -2.91 -0.19 10.03
CA SER A 32 -4.30 -0.61 10.13
C SER A 32 -4.57 -1.80 9.22
N CYS A 33 -5.46 -2.70 9.64
CA CYS A 33 -5.87 -3.87 8.86
C CYS A 33 -7.28 -3.67 8.30
N ILE A 34 -7.46 -4.00 7.02
CA ILE A 34 -8.77 -4.22 6.40
C ILE A 34 -8.97 -5.73 6.36
N ALA A 35 -9.84 -6.23 7.23
CA ALA A 35 -10.16 -7.66 7.32
C ALA A 35 -11.46 -7.99 6.57
N GLY A 36 -11.56 -9.21 6.06
CA GLY A 36 -12.77 -9.70 5.39
C GLY A 36 -12.52 -10.91 4.52
N GLY A 37 -13.57 -11.62 4.16
CA GLY A 37 -13.53 -12.79 3.30
C GLY A 37 -13.17 -12.49 1.84
N ASP A 38 -13.12 -13.55 1.02
CA ASP A 38 -13.00 -13.39 -0.44
C ASP A 38 -14.23 -12.69 -0.99
N GLY A 39 -14.01 -11.74 -1.90
CA GLY A 39 -15.10 -10.99 -2.50
C GLY A 39 -15.63 -9.82 -1.66
N ALA A 40 -15.22 -9.64 -0.41
CA ALA A 40 -15.64 -8.50 0.44
C ALA A 40 -15.21 -7.11 -0.07
N GLY A 41 -14.46 -7.05 -1.17
CA GLY A 41 -14.09 -5.77 -1.79
C GLY A 41 -12.78 -5.16 -1.30
N LYS A 42 -11.96 -5.86 -0.51
CA LYS A 42 -10.70 -5.34 0.04
C LYS A 42 -9.78 -4.72 -1.01
N THR A 43 -9.47 -5.45 -2.08
CA THR A 43 -8.64 -4.94 -3.19
C THR A 43 -9.30 -3.73 -3.86
N THR A 44 -10.62 -3.77 -4.05
CA THR A 44 -11.36 -2.64 -4.64
C THR A 44 -11.27 -1.41 -3.76
N LEU A 45 -11.43 -1.56 -2.43
CA LEU A 45 -11.27 -0.46 -1.49
C LEU A 45 -9.86 0.14 -1.59
N LEU A 46 -8.81 -0.67 -1.55
CA LEU A 46 -7.44 -0.19 -1.70
C LEU A 46 -7.24 0.57 -3.01
N ARG A 47 -7.80 0.09 -4.13
CA ARG A 47 -7.73 0.77 -5.44
C ARG A 47 -8.47 2.11 -5.45
N LEU A 48 -9.62 2.20 -4.79
CA LEU A 48 -10.35 3.45 -4.63
C LEU A 48 -9.57 4.45 -3.78
N LEU A 49 -9.02 4.01 -2.64
CA LEU A 49 -8.18 4.80 -1.77
C LEU A 49 -6.87 5.24 -2.45
N ALA A 50 -6.33 4.46 -3.37
CA ALA A 50 -5.17 4.82 -4.18
C ALA A 50 -5.48 5.83 -5.27
N GLY A 51 -6.76 6.09 -5.56
CA GLY A 51 -7.19 6.84 -6.73
C GLY A 51 -6.97 6.09 -8.06
N ASP A 52 -6.74 4.76 -8.00
CA ASP A 52 -6.60 3.89 -9.18
C ASP A 52 -7.97 3.64 -9.84
N LEU A 53 -9.01 3.55 -9.03
CA LEU A 53 -10.41 3.56 -9.47
C LEU A 53 -11.05 4.89 -9.13
N ALA A 54 -11.95 5.36 -10.01
CA ALA A 54 -12.72 6.58 -9.78
C ALA A 54 -13.81 6.32 -8.72
N LEU A 55 -13.92 7.22 -7.74
CA LEU A 55 -15.04 7.24 -6.80
C LEU A 55 -16.33 7.60 -7.54
N GLN A 56 -17.44 6.94 -7.19
CA GLN A 56 -18.79 7.29 -7.67
C GLN A 56 -19.50 8.24 -6.71
N GLY A 57 -19.05 8.30 -5.44
CA GLY A 57 -19.51 9.25 -4.43
C GLY A 57 -18.48 9.37 -3.31
N GLY A 58 -18.59 10.45 -2.54
CA GLY A 58 -17.68 10.75 -1.45
C GLY A 58 -16.33 11.30 -1.88
N ASP A 59 -15.37 11.28 -0.95
CA ASP A 59 -14.00 11.72 -1.21
C ASP A 59 -12.99 11.15 -0.22
N VAL A 60 -11.69 11.26 -0.55
CA VAL A 60 -10.59 10.83 0.30
C VAL A 60 -9.62 11.99 0.50
N TYR A 61 -9.18 12.17 1.74
CA TYR A 61 -8.28 13.22 2.17
C TYR A 61 -7.03 12.59 2.79
N ILE A 62 -5.88 13.15 2.49
CA ILE A 62 -4.63 12.85 3.19
C ILE A 62 -4.21 14.10 3.95
N HIS A 63 -3.79 13.91 5.18
CA HIS A 63 -3.24 14.93 6.05
C HIS A 63 -1.74 14.64 6.21
N PRO A 64 -0.87 15.12 5.30
CA PRO A 64 0.58 15.00 5.46
C PRO A 64 1.03 15.81 6.69
N ASN A 65 2.23 15.53 7.19
CA ASN A 65 2.80 16.26 8.33
C ASN A 65 2.99 17.78 8.07
N GLU A 66 2.83 18.22 6.83
CA GLU A 66 2.84 19.62 6.45
C GLU A 66 1.44 20.24 6.55
N PRO A 67 1.33 21.57 6.76
CA PRO A 67 0.04 22.22 6.85
C PRO A 67 -0.79 22.06 5.57
N GLY A 68 -2.00 21.49 5.72
CA GLY A 68 -2.96 21.33 4.64
C GLY A 68 -3.44 19.89 4.49
N SER A 69 -4.55 19.73 3.79
CA SER A 69 -5.06 18.42 3.37
C SER A 69 -5.04 18.32 1.86
N ILE A 70 -4.67 17.15 1.34
CA ILE A 70 -4.71 16.85 -0.08
C ILE A 70 -5.96 16.02 -0.34
N ARG A 71 -6.84 16.52 -1.19
CA ARG A 71 -8.12 15.89 -1.52
C ARG A 71 -8.03 15.22 -2.88
N LEU A 72 -8.42 13.93 -2.94
CA LEU A 72 -8.31 13.12 -4.16
C LEU A 72 -9.06 13.73 -5.34
N SER A 73 -10.31 14.20 -5.13
CA SER A 73 -11.12 14.79 -6.18
C SER A 73 -10.63 16.14 -6.70
N LYS A 74 -9.82 16.88 -5.90
CA LYS A 74 -9.35 18.23 -6.26
C LYS A 74 -7.93 18.21 -6.83
N ASP A 75 -7.03 17.43 -6.25
CA ASP A 75 -5.63 17.37 -6.65
C ASP A 75 -5.13 15.92 -6.65
N ARG A 76 -5.60 15.15 -7.63
CA ARG A 76 -5.19 13.76 -7.81
C ARG A 76 -3.68 13.63 -8.05
N ALA A 77 -3.05 14.63 -8.70
CA ALA A 77 -1.62 14.55 -9.01
C ALA A 77 -0.76 14.61 -7.75
N SER A 78 -1.06 15.49 -6.80
CA SER A 78 -0.40 15.54 -5.49
C SER A 78 -0.81 14.34 -4.63
N TYR A 79 -2.08 13.96 -4.65
CA TYR A 79 -2.61 12.84 -3.88
C TYR A 79 -1.85 11.53 -4.15
N VAL A 80 -1.68 11.14 -5.43
CA VAL A 80 -1.02 9.88 -5.81
C VAL A 80 0.49 9.85 -5.54
N ARG A 81 1.10 10.98 -5.20
CA ARG A 81 2.49 11.05 -4.72
C ARG A 81 2.60 10.80 -3.21
N GLU A 82 1.51 10.94 -2.50
CA GLU A 82 1.41 10.68 -1.06
C GLU A 82 0.92 9.26 -0.74
N VAL A 83 0.35 8.55 -1.72
CA VAL A 83 -0.18 7.20 -1.55
C VAL A 83 0.61 6.21 -2.39
N PHE A 84 1.25 5.25 -1.72
CA PHE A 84 1.84 4.11 -2.41
C PHE A 84 0.77 3.04 -2.66
N TRP A 85 0.64 2.67 -3.92
CA TRP A 85 -0.13 1.52 -4.38
C TRP A 85 0.58 0.85 -5.54
N ALA A 86 0.69 -0.47 -5.49
CA ALA A 86 1.12 -1.29 -6.61
C ALA A 86 0.38 -2.63 -6.55
N ASP A 87 -0.39 -2.95 -7.59
CA ASP A 87 -1.01 -4.27 -7.72
C ASP A 87 0.07 -5.31 -8.09
N PRO A 88 0.29 -6.35 -7.28
CA PRO A 88 1.26 -7.39 -7.63
C PRO A 88 0.93 -8.15 -8.91
N ARG A 89 -0.31 -8.05 -9.40
CA ARG A 89 -0.78 -8.70 -10.64
C ARG A 89 -0.66 -7.80 -11.86
N ASP A 90 -0.36 -6.51 -11.67
CA ASP A 90 -0.21 -5.57 -12.78
C ASP A 90 1.02 -5.93 -13.61
N SER A 91 0.84 -6.08 -14.93
CA SER A 91 1.91 -6.38 -15.88
C SER A 91 2.78 -5.16 -16.25
N ALA A 92 2.47 -3.98 -15.76
CA ALA A 92 3.18 -2.74 -16.08
C ALA A 92 4.70 -2.82 -15.81
N PHE A 93 5.09 -3.60 -14.79
CA PHE A 93 6.50 -3.79 -14.43
C PHE A 93 7.15 -5.05 -15.01
N ASP A 94 6.42 -5.87 -15.77
CA ASP A 94 6.88 -7.19 -16.22
C ASP A 94 8.24 -7.16 -16.94
N GLN A 95 8.44 -6.18 -17.80
CA GLN A 95 9.66 -6.06 -18.62
C GLN A 95 10.83 -5.37 -17.91
N LEU A 96 10.64 -4.93 -16.68
CA LEU A 96 11.63 -4.19 -15.91
C LEU A 96 12.46 -5.11 -15.01
N LEU A 97 13.71 -4.70 -14.77
CA LEU A 97 14.54 -5.22 -13.69
C LEU A 97 14.10 -4.62 -12.35
N PRO A 98 14.37 -5.26 -11.20
CA PRO A 98 14.09 -4.66 -9.89
C PRO A 98 14.65 -3.24 -9.72
N SER A 99 15.87 -2.98 -10.18
CA SER A 99 16.48 -1.64 -10.16
C SER A 99 15.69 -0.61 -10.96
N GLU A 100 15.18 -1.00 -12.13
CA GLU A 100 14.39 -0.11 -12.99
C GLU A 100 13.03 0.21 -12.36
N VAL A 101 12.41 -0.78 -11.64
CA VAL A 101 11.21 -0.53 -10.84
C VAL A 101 11.50 0.51 -9.76
N PHE A 102 12.61 0.36 -9.02
CA PHE A 102 12.99 1.32 -7.98
C PHE A 102 13.28 2.72 -8.55
N ASP A 103 13.88 2.81 -9.74
CA ASP A 103 14.10 4.08 -10.43
C ASP A 103 12.78 4.77 -10.81
N GLN A 104 11.80 4.02 -11.33
CA GLN A 104 10.47 4.57 -11.61
C GLN A 104 9.76 5.00 -10.33
N MET A 105 9.86 4.21 -9.24
CA MET A 105 9.28 4.60 -7.96
C MET A 105 9.95 5.84 -7.37
N ALA A 106 11.27 5.98 -7.51
CA ALA A 106 11.98 7.18 -7.08
C ALA A 106 11.60 8.45 -7.89
N GLN A 107 11.18 8.30 -9.14
CA GLN A 107 10.63 9.42 -9.92
C GLN A 107 9.21 9.79 -9.47
N ARG A 108 8.42 8.79 -9.09
CA ARG A 108 7.02 8.99 -8.67
C ARG A 108 6.91 9.55 -7.25
N TYR A 109 7.76 9.07 -6.33
CA TYR A 109 7.71 9.41 -4.91
C TYR A 109 8.89 10.30 -4.53
N PRO A 110 8.67 11.61 -4.28
CA PRO A 110 9.76 12.57 -4.03
C PRO A 110 10.62 12.25 -2.79
N ARG A 111 10.03 11.53 -1.82
CA ARG A 111 10.73 11.12 -0.58
C ARG A 111 11.29 9.71 -0.64
N PHE A 112 11.44 9.14 -1.84
CA PHE A 112 11.98 7.78 -2.01
C PHE A 112 13.40 7.67 -1.44
N ASN A 113 13.56 6.78 -0.45
CA ASN A 113 14.84 6.58 0.23
C ASN A 113 15.66 5.46 -0.41
N ARG A 114 16.57 5.82 -1.32
CA ARG A 114 17.45 4.85 -2.01
C ARG A 114 18.39 4.12 -1.06
N ALA A 115 18.72 4.68 0.12
CA ALA A 115 19.61 4.04 1.07
C ALA A 115 18.99 2.75 1.68
N LEU A 116 17.65 2.64 1.68
CA LEU A 116 16.96 1.43 2.14
C LEU A 116 17.01 0.29 1.13
N MET A 117 17.37 0.53 -0.13
CA MET A 117 17.31 -0.51 -1.18
C MET A 117 18.27 -1.67 -0.92
N GLY A 118 19.51 -1.38 -0.51
CA GLY A 118 20.48 -2.43 -0.17
C GLY A 118 19.98 -3.35 0.95
N PRO A 119 19.68 -2.81 2.13
CA PRO A 119 19.13 -3.59 3.25
C PRO A 119 17.84 -4.37 2.90
N LEU A 120 16.90 -3.75 2.14
CA LEU A 120 15.66 -4.41 1.75
C LEU A 120 15.88 -5.52 0.72
N MET A 121 16.77 -5.32 -0.25
CA MET A 121 17.14 -6.35 -1.23
C MET A 121 17.80 -7.55 -0.56
N GLU A 122 18.66 -7.32 0.42
CA GLU A 122 19.31 -8.37 1.21
C GLU A 122 18.30 -9.08 2.11
N GLY A 123 17.54 -8.33 2.94
CA GLY A 123 16.58 -8.88 3.90
C GLY A 123 15.45 -9.67 3.25
N LEU A 124 15.01 -9.28 2.04
CA LEU A 124 13.99 -9.99 1.28
C LEU A 124 14.56 -11.05 0.32
N PHE A 125 15.87 -11.32 0.37
CA PHE A 125 16.54 -12.33 -0.46
C PHE A 125 16.36 -12.08 -1.97
N LEU A 126 16.46 -10.80 -2.39
CA LEU A 126 16.27 -10.39 -3.78
C LEU A 126 17.57 -10.25 -4.58
N ALA A 127 18.73 -10.35 -3.92
CA ALA A 127 20.05 -10.16 -4.58
C ALA A 127 20.25 -11.10 -5.78
N GLU A 128 19.85 -12.36 -5.66
CA GLU A 128 19.93 -13.35 -6.75
C GLU A 128 19.00 -13.07 -7.92
N HIS A 129 18.05 -12.17 -7.74
CA HIS A 129 17.04 -11.80 -8.72
C HIS A 129 17.30 -10.44 -9.38
N ALA A 130 18.37 -9.73 -8.97
CA ALA A 130 18.67 -8.36 -9.42
C ALA A 130 18.79 -8.21 -10.94
N HIS A 131 19.20 -9.28 -11.64
CA HIS A 131 19.40 -9.33 -13.09
C HIS A 131 18.23 -9.96 -13.87
N LYS A 132 17.13 -10.34 -13.20
CA LYS A 132 15.96 -10.95 -13.82
C LYS A 132 14.84 -9.91 -13.94
N LYS A 133 14.17 -9.90 -15.09
CA LYS A 133 12.95 -9.09 -15.28
C LYS A 133 11.83 -9.63 -14.42
N LEU A 134 10.88 -8.79 -14.02
CA LEU A 134 9.82 -9.18 -13.09
C LEU A 134 8.96 -10.34 -13.59
N PHE A 135 8.71 -10.45 -14.90
CA PHE A 135 7.97 -11.61 -15.45
C PHE A 135 8.68 -12.96 -15.26
N MET A 136 10.00 -12.95 -15.02
CA MET A 136 10.82 -14.15 -14.76
C MET A 136 10.81 -14.56 -13.29
N LEU A 137 10.26 -13.71 -12.40
CA LEU A 137 10.23 -13.94 -10.96
C LEU A 137 9.01 -14.76 -10.57
N SER A 138 9.12 -15.53 -9.48
CA SER A 138 7.96 -16.10 -8.82
C SER A 138 7.01 -15.00 -8.32
N THR A 139 5.75 -15.34 -8.10
CA THR A 139 4.77 -14.41 -7.51
C THR A 139 5.28 -13.81 -6.20
N GLY A 140 5.91 -14.65 -5.35
CA GLY A 140 6.50 -14.18 -4.09
C GLY A 140 7.67 -13.23 -4.31
N SER A 141 8.62 -13.56 -5.18
CA SER A 141 9.77 -12.68 -5.46
C SER A 141 9.34 -11.35 -6.09
N ARG A 142 8.37 -11.37 -7.00
CA ARG A 142 7.77 -10.17 -7.57
C ARG A 142 7.13 -9.28 -6.48
N ARG A 143 6.35 -9.89 -5.56
CA ARG A 143 5.75 -9.18 -4.43
C ARG A 143 6.81 -8.56 -3.52
N LYS A 144 7.90 -9.27 -3.25
CA LYS A 144 9.03 -8.74 -2.46
C LYS A 144 9.64 -7.48 -3.08
N VAL A 145 9.80 -7.41 -4.42
CA VAL A 145 10.27 -6.19 -5.11
C VAL A 145 9.33 -5.02 -4.87
N LEU A 146 8.01 -5.23 -4.99
CA LEU A 146 7.03 -4.17 -4.77
C LEU A 146 6.95 -3.74 -3.29
N LEU A 147 7.10 -4.67 -2.34
CA LEU A 147 7.18 -4.36 -0.91
C LEU A 147 8.44 -3.55 -0.57
N ALA A 148 9.59 -3.92 -1.14
CA ALA A 148 10.82 -3.13 -0.98
C ALA A 148 10.62 -1.68 -1.49
N ALA A 149 9.99 -1.53 -2.65
CA ALA A 149 9.64 -0.21 -3.19
C ALA A 149 8.66 0.55 -2.29
N ALA A 150 7.66 -0.15 -1.71
CA ALA A 150 6.69 0.44 -0.79
C ALA A 150 7.38 1.03 0.45
N PHE A 151 8.19 0.24 1.14
CA PHE A 151 8.89 0.68 2.35
C PHE A 151 9.87 1.82 2.08
N ALA A 152 10.52 1.83 0.91
CA ALA A 152 11.43 2.89 0.51
C ALA A 152 10.72 4.14 -0.06
N SER A 153 9.45 4.08 -0.42
CA SER A 153 8.74 5.15 -1.14
C SER A 153 8.71 6.49 -0.41
N GLY A 154 8.73 6.46 0.93
CA GLY A 154 8.50 7.66 1.74
C GLY A 154 7.08 8.22 1.62
N ALA A 155 6.14 7.51 1.00
CA ALA A 155 4.75 7.91 0.88
C ALA A 155 4.09 8.05 2.26
N THR A 156 3.18 9.01 2.40
CA THR A 156 2.43 9.23 3.65
C THR A 156 1.54 8.05 3.97
N VAL A 157 0.96 7.42 2.94
CA VAL A 157 0.10 6.24 3.10
C VAL A 157 0.61 5.10 2.24
N LEU A 158 0.76 3.91 2.82
CA LEU A 158 1.00 2.67 2.10
C LEU A 158 -0.30 1.84 2.05
N LEU A 159 -0.64 1.36 0.87
CA LEU A 159 -1.78 0.46 0.64
C LEU A 159 -1.23 -0.89 0.15
N LEU A 160 -1.40 -1.94 0.95
CA LEU A 160 -0.80 -3.25 0.70
C LEU A 160 -1.88 -4.34 0.64
N ASP A 161 -2.02 -4.98 -0.52
CA ASP A 161 -2.98 -6.08 -0.71
C ASP A 161 -2.32 -7.43 -0.45
N SER A 162 -2.77 -8.12 0.59
CA SER A 162 -2.27 -9.43 1.03
C SER A 162 -0.73 -9.49 1.06
N PRO A 163 -0.06 -8.63 1.85
CA PRO A 163 1.39 -8.42 1.76
C PRO A 163 2.20 -9.68 2.06
N PHE A 164 1.63 -10.65 2.79
CA PHE A 164 2.30 -11.89 3.19
C PHE A 164 2.07 -13.05 2.23
N ALA A 165 1.14 -12.92 1.29
CA ALA A 165 0.79 -14.01 0.38
C ALA A 165 1.98 -14.42 -0.51
N ALA A 166 2.22 -15.73 -0.62
CA ALA A 166 3.31 -16.35 -1.36
C ALA A 166 4.74 -15.98 -0.90
N LEU A 167 4.90 -15.44 0.31
CA LEU A 167 6.20 -15.20 0.92
C LEU A 167 6.67 -16.40 1.75
N ASP A 168 7.98 -16.59 1.80
CA ASP A 168 8.63 -17.50 2.76
C ASP A 168 8.68 -16.88 4.17
N LYS A 169 8.82 -17.74 5.18
CA LYS A 169 8.83 -17.32 6.59
C LYS A 169 9.89 -16.26 6.92
N PRO A 170 11.14 -16.33 6.43
CA PRO A 170 12.13 -15.28 6.65
C PRO A 170 11.68 -13.92 6.10
N SER A 171 11.15 -13.89 4.87
CA SER A 171 10.64 -12.65 4.26
C SER A 171 9.42 -12.09 4.99
N ILE A 172 8.50 -12.94 5.48
CA ILE A 172 7.38 -12.50 6.31
C ILE A 172 7.90 -11.77 7.56
N ARG A 173 8.95 -12.28 8.20
CA ARG A 173 9.54 -11.63 9.37
C ARG A 173 10.06 -10.23 9.03
N VAL A 174 10.82 -10.09 7.94
CA VAL A 174 11.35 -8.79 7.50
C VAL A 174 10.21 -7.80 7.19
N VAL A 175 9.15 -8.26 6.52
CA VAL A 175 7.98 -7.40 6.24
C VAL A 175 7.30 -6.95 7.54
N LYS A 176 7.15 -7.83 8.54
CA LYS A 176 6.59 -7.47 9.85
C LYS A 176 7.48 -6.46 10.59
N GLU A 177 8.80 -6.63 10.56
CA GLU A 177 9.77 -5.68 11.12
C GLU A 177 9.59 -4.30 10.45
N CYS A 178 9.58 -4.22 9.12
CA CYS A 178 9.34 -2.96 8.39
C CYS A 178 7.99 -2.31 8.72
N LEU A 179 6.93 -3.10 8.92
CA LEU A 179 5.61 -2.58 9.30
C LEU A 179 5.61 -2.04 10.74
N ASN A 180 6.26 -2.73 11.67
CA ASN A 180 6.41 -2.25 13.04
C ASN A 180 7.28 -0.98 13.11
N ASP A 181 8.37 -0.90 12.35
CA ASP A 181 9.18 0.32 12.23
C ASP A 181 8.35 1.49 11.66
N LEU A 182 7.49 1.22 10.67
CA LEU A 182 6.59 2.23 10.11
C LEU A 182 5.57 2.69 11.16
N ALA A 183 5.09 1.81 12.02
CA ALA A 183 4.12 2.14 13.06
C ALA A 183 4.66 3.19 14.07
N GLU A 184 5.98 3.25 14.25
CA GLU A 184 6.64 4.23 15.12
C GLU A 184 6.84 5.61 14.43
N LEU A 185 6.62 5.70 13.10
CA LEU A 185 6.83 6.95 12.36
C LEU A 185 5.60 7.86 12.47
N PRO A 186 5.75 9.08 13.02
CA PRO A 186 4.62 10.00 13.11
C PRO A 186 4.13 10.43 11.72
N GLY A 187 2.81 10.53 11.57
CA GLY A 187 2.16 11.04 10.36
C GLY A 187 2.29 10.14 9.13
N ARG A 188 2.63 8.87 9.31
CA ARG A 188 2.56 7.85 8.27
C ARG A 188 1.53 6.79 8.63
N ALA A 189 0.84 6.27 7.63
CA ALA A 189 -0.12 5.19 7.79
C ALA A 189 0.16 4.06 6.79
N CYS A 190 -0.14 2.84 7.21
CA CYS A 190 -0.23 1.69 6.32
C CYS A 190 -1.61 1.06 6.49
N MET A 191 -2.33 0.85 5.39
CA MET A 191 -3.51 -0.01 5.38
C MET A 191 -3.15 -1.29 4.64
N LEU A 192 -3.15 -2.39 5.35
CA LEU A 192 -2.99 -3.71 4.74
C LEU A 192 -4.35 -4.42 4.67
N ALA A 193 -4.62 -5.07 3.55
CA ALA A 193 -5.80 -5.91 3.37
C ALA A 193 -5.40 -7.37 3.52
N ASP A 194 -6.11 -8.12 4.38
CA ASP A 194 -5.91 -9.56 4.54
C ASP A 194 -7.22 -10.23 4.98
N TYR A 195 -7.22 -11.55 5.15
CA TYR A 195 -8.37 -12.30 5.67
C TYR A 195 -8.66 -11.95 7.13
N GLU A 196 -7.61 -11.82 7.93
CA GLU A 196 -7.65 -11.51 9.34
C GLU A 196 -6.47 -10.61 9.74
N ALA A 197 -6.55 -10.04 10.91
CA ALA A 197 -5.49 -9.22 11.45
C ALA A 197 -4.19 -10.04 11.64
N PRO A 198 -3.06 -9.62 11.04
CA PRO A 198 -1.83 -10.39 11.12
C PRO A 198 -1.24 -10.36 12.53
N GLU A 199 -0.86 -11.52 13.02
CA GLU A 199 -0.15 -11.64 14.29
C GLU A 199 1.23 -10.96 14.27
N GLY A 200 1.64 -10.39 15.41
CA GLY A 200 2.98 -9.81 15.61
C GLY A 200 3.18 -8.44 14.94
N ILE A 201 2.08 -7.76 14.62
CA ILE A 201 2.08 -6.35 14.18
C ILE A 201 1.23 -5.54 15.16
N SER A 202 1.76 -4.40 15.60
CA SER A 202 1.00 -3.45 16.42
C SER A 202 0.02 -2.69 15.52
N LEU A 203 -1.27 -3.04 15.59
CA LEU A 203 -2.30 -2.38 14.80
C LEU A 203 -2.84 -1.13 15.49
N ALA A 204 -2.91 -0.04 14.76
CA ALA A 204 -3.54 1.21 15.16
C ALA A 204 -5.06 1.22 14.89
N GLY A 205 -5.56 0.31 14.02
CA GLY A 205 -6.98 0.16 13.71
C GLY A 205 -7.29 -1.10 12.92
N THR A 206 -8.55 -1.51 12.95
CA THR A 206 -9.06 -2.60 12.11
C THR A 206 -10.40 -2.16 11.49
N PHE A 207 -10.56 -2.41 10.20
CA PHE A 207 -11.76 -2.15 9.42
C PHE A 207 -12.25 -3.48 8.88
N GLU A 208 -13.46 -3.89 9.24
CA GLU A 208 -14.05 -5.14 8.77
C GLU A 208 -14.94 -4.86 7.56
N LEU A 209 -14.78 -5.66 6.50
CA LEU A 209 -15.65 -5.68 5.32
C LEU A 209 -16.42 -7.00 5.30
N GLU A 210 -17.72 -6.88 5.10
CA GLU A 210 -18.68 -8.01 5.03
C GLU A 210 -18.93 -8.46 3.57
#